data_3f20632465a1defa44ee127a74221f19
#
_entry.id   3f20632465a1defa44ee127a74221f19
#
_cell.length_a   1.000
_cell.length_b   1.000
_cell.length_c   1.000
_cell.angle_alpha   90.00
_cell.angle_beta   90.00
_cell.angle_gamma   90.00
#
_symmetry.space_group_name_H-M   'P 1'
#
loop_
_entity.id
_entity.type
_entity.pdbx_description
1 polymer ?
#
loop_
_entity_poly.entity_id
_entity_poly.type
_entity_poly.pdbx_seq_one_letter_code
_entity_poly.pdbx_strand_id
1 'polypeptide(L)'
;MNLISKTFPVTEKEYEALNKKFGKLCYYASWQLDRKNLNNNHDYEIEDFQQELMISVLRAGSYYKRQCYIESCFDSIRSNTKNKAILKNLEKIFKLWLNRTKHGANRQLFGPPEEKILDRLARMAVPKKLRPRKDSDLIMDTKFDTYAKQILWNAQRSIGKKISKERPLRSGQVSLSDFDYLGGNNSIGI
;
A
#
# COMPACT_ATOMS: atom_id res chain seq x y z
N MET A 1 3.50 -10.22 -8.16
CA MET A 1 2.93 -9.57 -6.96
C MET A 1 1.66 -8.83 -7.37
N ASN A 2 0.46 -9.13 -6.79
CA ASN A 2 -0.74 -8.34 -7.12
C ASN A 2 -0.67 -7.00 -6.41
N LEU A 3 -0.29 -5.96 -7.14
CA LEU A 3 -0.08 -4.61 -6.63
C LEU A 3 -1.39 -3.92 -6.22
N ILE A 4 -2.50 -4.33 -6.82
CA ILE A 4 -3.84 -3.77 -6.62
C ILE A 4 -4.81 -4.89 -6.29
N SER A 5 -5.72 -4.68 -5.36
CA SER A 5 -6.77 -5.65 -5.05
C SER A 5 -7.65 -5.90 -6.27
N LYS A 6 -7.80 -7.14 -6.70
CA LYS A 6 -8.74 -7.52 -7.77
C LYS A 6 -10.20 -7.25 -7.41
N THR A 7 -10.51 -7.13 -6.11
CA THR A 7 -11.87 -6.93 -5.61
C THR A 7 -12.32 -5.47 -5.66
N PHE A 8 -11.36 -4.57 -5.49
CA PHE A 8 -11.58 -3.12 -5.43
C PHE A 8 -10.50 -2.39 -6.24
N PRO A 9 -10.43 -2.61 -7.56
CA PRO A 9 -9.42 -1.97 -8.38
C PRO A 9 -9.66 -0.46 -8.47
N VAL A 10 -8.58 0.30 -8.56
CA VAL A 10 -8.63 1.69 -8.98
C VAL A 10 -8.91 1.70 -10.48
N THR A 11 -9.93 2.43 -10.92
CA THR A 11 -10.29 2.57 -12.33
C THR A 11 -9.33 3.50 -13.04
N GLU A 12 -9.29 3.46 -14.38
CA GLU A 12 -8.45 4.35 -15.18
C GLU A 12 -8.74 5.83 -14.90
N LYS A 13 -10.03 6.21 -14.85
CA LYS A 13 -10.46 7.56 -14.50
C LYS A 13 -9.99 7.99 -13.10
N GLU A 14 -10.05 7.10 -12.12
CA GLU A 14 -9.52 7.37 -10.79
C GLU A 14 -7.99 7.49 -10.81
N TYR A 15 -7.31 6.64 -11.58
CA TYR A 15 -5.86 6.72 -11.75
C TYR A 15 -5.43 8.09 -12.29
N GLU A 16 -6.04 8.56 -13.37
CA GLU A 16 -5.74 9.88 -13.95
C GLU A 16 -5.96 11.00 -12.94
N ALA A 17 -7.08 10.96 -12.21
CA ALA A 17 -7.39 11.96 -11.19
C ALA A 17 -6.40 11.91 -10.01
N LEU A 18 -6.02 10.72 -9.56
CA LEU A 18 -5.02 10.54 -8.50
C LEU A 18 -3.63 10.98 -8.96
N ASN A 19 -3.25 10.68 -10.19
CA ASN A 19 -2.00 11.13 -10.78
C ASN A 19 -1.94 12.67 -10.88
N LYS A 20 -3.01 13.30 -11.34
CA LYS A 20 -3.12 14.78 -11.34
C LYS A 20 -3.01 15.37 -9.94
N LYS A 21 -3.60 14.72 -8.93
CA LYS A 21 -3.67 15.21 -7.56
C LYS A 21 -2.38 14.96 -6.77
N PHE A 22 -1.79 13.78 -6.91
CA PHE A 22 -0.64 13.33 -6.12
C PHE A 22 0.68 13.30 -6.91
N GLY A 23 0.66 13.40 -8.23
CA GLY A 23 1.84 13.28 -9.08
C GLY A 23 2.95 14.26 -8.70
N LYS A 24 2.61 15.55 -8.47
CA LYS A 24 3.59 16.54 -8.00
C LYS A 24 4.17 16.20 -6.63
N LEU A 25 3.37 15.64 -5.73
CA LEU A 25 3.82 15.25 -4.40
C LEU A 25 4.71 14.00 -4.47
N CYS A 26 4.38 13.04 -5.32
CA CYS A 26 5.22 11.88 -5.61
C CYS A 26 6.57 12.32 -6.20
N TYR A 27 6.56 13.23 -7.18
CA TYR A 27 7.79 13.78 -7.75
C TYR A 27 8.66 14.49 -6.70
N TYR A 28 8.08 15.32 -5.86
CA TYR A 28 8.81 15.98 -4.78
C TYR A 28 9.42 14.97 -3.79
N ALA A 29 8.66 13.95 -3.42
CA ALA A 29 9.13 12.90 -2.52
C ALA A 29 10.22 12.03 -3.16
N SER A 30 10.13 11.74 -4.48
CA SER A 30 11.16 11.01 -5.23
C SER A 30 12.46 11.81 -5.33
N TRP A 31 12.38 13.10 -5.59
CA TRP A 31 13.55 13.98 -5.60
C TRP A 31 14.28 14.02 -4.25
N GLN A 32 13.54 13.99 -3.13
CA GLN A 32 14.16 13.88 -1.80
C GLN A 32 14.87 12.54 -1.59
N LEU A 33 14.35 11.45 -2.17
CA LEU A 33 14.99 10.13 -2.13
C LEU A 33 16.25 10.12 -3.00
N ASP A 34 16.17 10.68 -4.20
CA ASP A 34 17.27 10.77 -5.13
C ASP A 34 18.44 11.56 -4.55
N ARG A 35 18.22 12.71 -3.93
CA ARG A 35 19.27 13.46 -3.22
C ARG A 35 19.98 12.65 -2.13
N LYS A 36 19.29 11.72 -1.47
CA LYS A 36 19.90 10.78 -0.53
C LYS A 36 20.64 9.67 -1.23
N ASN A 37 20.25 9.36 -2.46
CA ASN A 37 20.80 8.30 -3.28
C ASN A 37 22.06 8.74 -4.03
N LEU A 38 22.16 10.00 -4.46
CA LEU A 38 23.28 10.56 -5.21
C LEU A 38 24.67 10.31 -4.55
N ASN A 39 24.71 10.15 -3.24
CA ASN A 39 25.93 9.82 -2.51
C ASN A 39 26.29 8.32 -2.55
N ASN A 40 25.57 7.47 -3.30
CA ASN A 40 25.60 6.03 -3.14
C ASN A 40 25.76 5.20 -4.43
N ASN A 41 25.98 5.83 -5.61
CA ASN A 41 26.12 5.13 -6.89
C ASN A 41 25.02 4.06 -7.13
N HIS A 42 23.77 4.40 -6.91
CA HIS A 42 22.66 3.46 -7.17
C HIS A 42 22.12 3.64 -8.58
N ASP A 43 21.71 2.54 -9.20
CA ASP A 43 21.11 2.45 -10.53
C ASP A 43 19.64 2.88 -10.55
N TYR A 44 19.12 3.52 -9.48
CA TYR A 44 17.74 3.99 -9.39
C TYR A 44 17.63 5.43 -9.88
N GLU A 45 16.70 5.66 -10.79
CA GLU A 45 16.36 6.99 -11.31
C GLU A 45 15.20 7.61 -10.49
N ILE A 46 15.03 8.92 -10.61
CA ILE A 46 13.92 9.67 -9.99
C ILE A 46 12.56 9.07 -10.37
N GLU A 47 12.43 8.66 -11.63
CA GLU A 47 11.24 8.06 -12.21
C GLU A 47 10.86 6.75 -11.54
N ASP A 48 11.83 5.92 -11.16
CA ASP A 48 11.59 4.66 -10.45
C ASP A 48 10.97 4.92 -9.07
N PHE A 49 11.52 5.88 -8.34
CA PHE A 49 10.98 6.28 -7.05
C PHE A 49 9.57 6.88 -7.19
N GLN A 50 9.35 7.70 -8.23
CA GLN A 50 8.06 8.30 -8.50
C GLN A 50 7.01 7.23 -8.80
N GLN A 51 7.35 6.22 -9.60
CA GLN A 51 6.47 5.10 -9.91
C GLN A 51 6.15 4.27 -8.64
N GLU A 52 7.13 3.93 -7.82
CA GLU A 52 6.92 3.16 -6.59
C GLU A 52 6.02 3.92 -5.60
N LEU A 53 6.21 5.23 -5.48
CA LEU A 53 5.37 6.09 -4.65
C LEU A 53 3.94 6.19 -5.19
N MET A 54 3.75 6.32 -6.50
CA MET A 54 2.42 6.33 -7.13
C MET A 54 1.72 4.98 -6.97
N ILE A 55 2.42 3.86 -7.14
CA ILE A 55 1.90 2.51 -6.86
C ILE A 55 1.40 2.42 -5.42
N SER A 56 2.10 3.04 -4.47
CA SER A 56 1.67 3.06 -3.06
C SER A 56 0.38 3.85 -2.87
N VAL A 57 0.17 4.96 -3.58
CA VAL A 57 -1.09 5.73 -3.59
C VAL A 57 -2.22 4.91 -4.20
N LEU A 58 -1.98 4.21 -5.32
CA LEU A 58 -3.00 3.35 -5.96
C LEU A 58 -3.40 2.17 -5.06
N ARG A 59 -2.44 1.55 -4.39
CA ARG A 59 -2.72 0.51 -3.38
C ARG A 59 -3.57 1.08 -2.24
N ALA A 60 -3.23 2.27 -1.76
CA ALA A 60 -4.03 2.95 -0.73
C ALA A 60 -5.46 3.18 -1.20
N GLY A 61 -5.68 3.58 -2.46
CA GLY A 61 -7.01 3.74 -3.05
C GLY A 61 -7.81 2.44 -3.04
N SER A 62 -7.20 1.34 -3.49
CA SER A 62 -7.84 0.01 -3.47
C SER A 62 -8.22 -0.45 -2.05
N TYR A 63 -7.31 -0.26 -1.08
CA TYR A 63 -7.59 -0.61 0.32
C TYR A 63 -8.68 0.27 0.94
N TYR A 64 -8.68 1.55 0.63
CA TYR A 64 -9.66 2.49 1.15
C TYR A 64 -11.07 2.18 0.63
N LYS A 65 -11.22 1.92 -0.68
CA LYS A 65 -12.50 1.47 -1.28
C LYS A 65 -13.04 0.23 -0.57
N ARG A 66 -12.15 -0.75 -0.34
CA ARG A 66 -12.50 -1.97 0.39
C ARG A 66 -12.97 -1.67 1.82
N GLN A 67 -12.29 -0.79 2.52
CA GLN A 67 -12.67 -0.40 3.88
C GLN A 67 -14.05 0.27 3.90
N CYS A 68 -14.29 1.23 3.03
CA CYS A 68 -15.58 1.90 2.91
C CYS A 68 -16.71 0.91 2.61
N TYR A 69 -16.47 -0.06 1.72
CA TYR A 69 -17.43 -1.11 1.42
C TYR A 69 -17.76 -1.96 2.65
N ILE A 70 -16.75 -2.37 3.41
CA ILE A 70 -16.91 -3.17 4.63
C ILE A 70 -17.72 -2.40 5.67
N GLU A 71 -17.37 -1.16 5.94
CA GLU A 71 -18.11 -0.27 6.86
C GLU A 71 -19.58 -0.14 6.43
N SER A 72 -19.83 0.13 5.15
CA SER A 72 -21.17 0.22 4.59
C SER A 72 -21.96 -1.07 4.72
N CYS A 73 -21.31 -2.23 4.60
CA CYS A 73 -21.94 -3.53 4.86
C CYS A 73 -22.37 -3.68 6.31
N PHE A 74 -21.50 -3.34 7.27
CA PHE A 74 -21.83 -3.38 8.68
C PHE A 74 -23.04 -2.50 9.01
N ASP A 75 -23.03 -1.24 8.54
CA ASP A 75 -24.09 -0.29 8.79
C ASP A 75 -25.42 -0.74 8.15
N SER A 76 -25.36 -1.23 6.91
CA SER A 76 -26.54 -1.74 6.22
C SER A 76 -27.15 -2.96 6.92
N ILE A 77 -26.33 -3.87 7.43
CA ILE A 77 -26.83 -5.05 8.16
C ILE A 77 -27.45 -4.62 9.49
N ARG A 78 -26.80 -3.75 10.24
CA ARG A 78 -27.30 -3.24 11.52
C ARG A 78 -28.63 -2.54 11.37
N SER A 79 -28.78 -1.73 10.33
CA SER A 79 -30.00 -0.95 10.09
C SER A 79 -31.20 -1.77 9.60
N ASN A 80 -30.91 -2.92 8.95
CA ASN A 80 -31.95 -3.69 8.26
C ASN A 80 -32.32 -5.03 8.95
N THR A 81 -31.64 -5.42 10.03
CA THR A 81 -31.94 -6.68 10.70
C THR A 81 -32.18 -6.51 12.20
N LYS A 82 -33.22 -7.20 12.70
CA LYS A 82 -33.47 -7.41 14.12
C LYS A 82 -33.08 -8.82 14.60
N ASN A 83 -32.56 -9.66 13.69
CA ASN A 83 -32.19 -11.04 14.01
C ASN A 83 -30.95 -11.07 14.90
N LYS A 84 -31.15 -11.48 16.17
CA LYS A 84 -30.08 -11.52 17.20
C LYS A 84 -28.88 -12.39 16.79
N ALA A 85 -29.12 -13.51 16.09
CA ALA A 85 -28.04 -14.41 15.65
C ALA A 85 -27.16 -13.74 14.58
N ILE A 86 -27.76 -13.02 13.63
CA ILE A 86 -27.04 -12.26 12.61
C ILE A 86 -26.24 -11.13 13.26
N LEU A 87 -26.86 -10.37 14.16
CA LEU A 87 -26.17 -9.27 14.88
C LEU A 87 -25.00 -9.79 15.71
N LYS A 88 -25.14 -10.92 16.42
CA LYS A 88 -24.05 -11.53 17.19
C LYS A 88 -22.87 -11.95 16.29
N ASN A 89 -23.14 -12.54 15.13
CA ASN A 89 -22.11 -12.89 14.17
C ASN A 89 -21.43 -11.65 13.57
N LEU A 90 -22.21 -10.62 13.27
CA LEU A 90 -21.70 -9.33 12.78
C LEU A 90 -20.75 -8.68 13.81
N GLU A 91 -21.12 -8.67 15.09
CA GLU A 91 -20.27 -8.13 16.17
C GLU A 91 -18.94 -8.88 16.31
N LYS A 92 -18.96 -10.21 16.18
CA LYS A 92 -17.72 -11.02 16.17
C LYS A 92 -16.80 -10.60 15.03
N ILE A 93 -17.34 -10.50 13.81
CA ILE A 93 -16.57 -10.10 12.64
C ILE A 93 -16.04 -8.67 12.82
N PHE A 94 -16.87 -7.75 13.33
CA PHE A 94 -16.48 -6.37 13.58
C PHE A 94 -15.36 -6.25 14.63
N LYS A 95 -15.42 -7.02 15.73
CA LYS A 95 -14.35 -7.07 16.73
C LYS A 95 -13.03 -7.58 16.14
N LEU A 96 -13.07 -8.63 15.33
CA LEU A 96 -11.89 -9.14 14.63
C LEU A 96 -11.28 -8.08 13.70
N TRP A 97 -12.12 -7.38 12.96
CA TRP A 97 -11.70 -6.31 12.08
C TRP A 97 -11.07 -5.14 12.85
N LEU A 98 -11.70 -4.66 13.93
CA LEU A 98 -11.15 -3.60 14.77
C LEU A 98 -9.79 -3.98 15.39
N ASN A 99 -9.65 -5.22 15.87
CA ASN A 99 -8.39 -5.66 16.44
C ASN A 99 -7.25 -5.67 15.40
N ARG A 100 -7.52 -6.12 14.20
CA ARG A 100 -6.54 -6.10 13.10
C ARG A 100 -6.14 -4.68 12.68
N THR A 101 -7.07 -3.72 12.70
CA THR A 101 -6.79 -2.32 12.35
C THR A 101 -6.01 -1.60 13.45
N LYS A 102 -6.24 -1.91 14.73
CA LYS A 102 -5.55 -1.29 15.86
C LYS A 102 -4.07 -1.67 15.99
N HIS A 103 -3.74 -2.93 15.69
CA HIS A 103 -2.39 -3.44 15.97
C HIS A 103 -1.37 -3.17 14.87
N GLY A 104 -1.69 -2.38 13.85
CA GLY A 104 -0.70 -1.94 12.83
C GLY A 104 -0.01 -3.08 12.06
N ALA A 105 -0.14 -4.30 12.56
CA ALA A 105 0.38 -5.50 11.95
C ALA A 105 -0.45 -5.79 10.69
N ASN A 106 0.13 -5.52 9.53
CA ASN A 106 -0.46 -5.80 8.24
C ASN A 106 -1.95 -5.46 8.22
N ARG A 107 -2.25 -4.25 7.84
CA ARG A 107 -3.60 -3.76 7.52
C ARG A 107 -4.24 -4.54 6.35
N GLN A 108 -4.09 -5.83 6.33
CA GLN A 108 -4.94 -6.73 5.58
C GLN A 108 -6.28 -6.73 6.31
N LEU A 109 -7.01 -5.70 5.99
CA LEU A 109 -8.44 -5.67 6.18
C LEU A 109 -8.94 -7.04 5.73
N PHE A 110 -9.77 -7.68 6.46
CA PHE A 110 -10.39 -8.98 6.19
C PHE A 110 -9.69 -9.87 5.16
N GLY A 111 -9.34 -11.07 5.54
CA GLY A 111 -9.00 -12.10 4.58
C GLY A 111 -10.21 -12.46 3.70
N PRO A 112 -10.01 -13.11 2.56
CA PRO A 112 -11.09 -13.57 1.68
C PRO A 112 -12.24 -14.32 2.38
N PRO A 113 -12.01 -15.13 3.44
CA PRO A 113 -13.09 -15.80 4.16
C PRO A 113 -14.05 -14.84 4.87
N GLU A 114 -13.54 -13.81 5.54
CA GLU A 114 -14.37 -12.86 6.29
C GLU A 114 -15.21 -11.99 5.35
N GLU A 115 -14.68 -11.63 4.19
CA GLU A 115 -15.45 -10.92 3.15
C GLU A 115 -16.61 -11.77 2.64
N LYS A 116 -16.39 -13.06 2.39
CA LYS A 116 -17.46 -13.97 1.95
C LYS A 116 -18.56 -14.07 3.00
N ILE A 117 -18.19 -14.13 4.28
CA ILE A 117 -19.17 -14.19 5.38
C ILE A 117 -19.94 -12.87 5.43
N LEU A 118 -19.27 -11.72 5.34
CA LEU A 118 -19.92 -10.42 5.35
C LEU A 118 -20.86 -10.24 4.15
N ASP A 119 -20.44 -10.59 2.95
CA ASP A 119 -21.27 -10.60 1.75
C ASP A 119 -22.52 -11.49 1.92
N ARG A 120 -22.36 -12.68 2.53
CA ARG A 120 -23.48 -13.59 2.82
C ARG A 120 -24.45 -12.97 3.82
N LEU A 121 -23.95 -12.40 4.92
CA LEU A 121 -24.78 -11.72 5.91
C LEU A 121 -25.53 -10.53 5.29
N ALA A 122 -24.88 -9.74 4.46
CA ALA A 122 -25.50 -8.62 3.77
C ALA A 122 -26.63 -9.09 2.83
N ARG A 123 -26.44 -10.20 2.11
CA ARG A 123 -27.49 -10.77 1.23
C ARG A 123 -28.68 -11.29 2.01
N MET A 124 -28.46 -11.85 3.20
CA MET A 124 -29.52 -12.38 4.05
C MET A 124 -30.32 -11.29 4.78
N ALA A 125 -29.65 -10.23 5.19
CA ALA A 125 -30.22 -9.23 6.09
C ALA A 125 -30.65 -7.93 5.39
N VAL A 126 -30.12 -7.65 4.19
CA VAL A 126 -30.31 -6.37 3.50
C VAL A 126 -31.01 -6.58 2.15
N PRO A 127 -32.14 -5.89 1.88
CA PRO A 127 -32.79 -5.89 0.59
C PRO A 127 -31.82 -5.48 -0.55
N LYS A 128 -31.93 -6.10 -1.73
CA LYS A 128 -31.00 -5.90 -2.85
C LYS A 128 -30.78 -4.43 -3.21
N LYS A 129 -31.83 -3.61 -3.13
CA LYS A 129 -31.78 -2.17 -3.43
C LYS A 129 -30.98 -1.33 -2.40
N LEU A 130 -30.87 -1.83 -1.16
CA LEU A 130 -30.19 -1.14 -0.05
C LEU A 130 -28.79 -1.70 0.23
N ARG A 131 -28.33 -2.68 -0.56
CA ARG A 131 -27.00 -3.24 -0.38
C ARG A 131 -25.94 -2.22 -0.80
N PRO A 132 -24.85 -2.14 -0.04
CA PRO A 132 -23.72 -1.27 -0.39
C PRO A 132 -23.20 -1.61 -1.78
N ARG A 133 -22.81 -0.60 -2.53
CA ARG A 133 -22.10 -0.75 -3.80
C ARG A 133 -20.61 -0.89 -3.53
N LYS A 134 -19.92 -1.65 -4.40
CA LYS A 134 -18.45 -1.79 -4.31
C LYS A 134 -17.70 -0.57 -4.83
N ASP A 135 -18.38 0.31 -5.53
CA ASP A 135 -17.84 1.52 -6.11
C ASP A 135 -17.87 2.63 -5.05
N SER A 136 -16.75 3.17 -4.73
CA SER A 136 -16.61 4.38 -3.93
C SER A 136 -15.83 5.41 -4.75
N ASP A 137 -16.25 6.66 -4.69
CA ASP A 137 -15.56 7.73 -5.38
C ASP A 137 -14.39 8.22 -4.54
N LEU A 138 -13.17 7.82 -4.93
CA LEU A 138 -11.94 8.25 -4.28
C LEU A 138 -11.61 9.73 -4.54
N ILE A 139 -12.13 10.29 -5.63
CA ILE A 139 -11.72 11.61 -6.14
C ILE A 139 -12.24 12.71 -5.22
N MET A 140 -13.45 12.55 -4.71
CA MET A 140 -14.15 13.55 -3.89
C MET A 140 -13.99 13.33 -2.37
N ASP A 141 -13.33 12.23 -1.96
CA ASP A 141 -13.22 11.90 -0.54
C ASP A 141 -11.99 12.55 0.11
N THR A 142 -12.23 13.57 0.92
CA THR A 142 -11.18 14.29 1.66
C THR A 142 -10.47 13.43 2.71
N LYS A 143 -11.16 12.42 3.28
CA LYS A 143 -10.55 11.46 4.22
C LYS A 143 -9.55 10.59 3.49
N PHE A 144 -9.87 10.18 2.27
CA PHE A 144 -8.94 9.46 1.42
C PHE A 144 -7.66 10.26 1.15
N ASP A 145 -7.77 11.57 0.89
CA ASP A 145 -6.61 12.42 0.64
C ASP A 145 -5.60 12.41 1.80
N THR A 146 -6.11 12.55 3.01
CA THR A 146 -5.28 12.51 4.23
C THR A 146 -4.62 11.15 4.39
N TYR A 147 -5.38 10.08 4.16
CA TYR A 147 -4.89 8.71 4.22
C TYR A 147 -3.82 8.44 3.15
N ALA A 148 -4.06 8.84 1.90
CA ALA A 148 -3.13 8.65 0.78
C ALA A 148 -1.80 9.40 1.02
N LYS A 149 -1.84 10.64 1.52
CA LYS A 149 -0.65 11.40 1.92
C LYS A 149 0.16 10.66 2.98
N GLN A 150 -0.50 10.14 4.01
CA GLN A 150 0.18 9.37 5.06
C GLN A 150 0.86 8.12 4.51
N ILE A 151 0.19 7.38 3.62
CA ILE A 151 0.76 6.18 2.97
C ILE A 151 1.96 6.56 2.10
N LEU A 152 1.88 7.65 1.34
CA LEU A 152 2.98 8.14 0.52
C LEU A 152 4.22 8.44 1.38
N TRP A 153 4.07 9.19 2.47
CA TRP A 153 5.19 9.48 3.37
C TRP A 153 5.76 8.23 4.07
N ASN A 154 4.92 7.27 4.40
CA ASN A 154 5.38 5.98 4.94
C ASN A 154 6.15 5.18 3.89
N ALA A 155 5.70 5.18 2.63
CA ALA A 155 6.40 4.53 1.52
C ALA A 155 7.77 5.19 1.29
N GLN A 156 7.84 6.53 1.22
CA GLN A 156 9.08 7.27 1.09
C GLN A 156 10.10 6.90 2.21
N ARG A 157 9.63 6.87 3.46
CA ARG A 157 10.50 6.46 4.59
C ARG A 157 10.98 5.02 4.46
N SER A 158 10.12 4.12 3.98
CA SER A 158 10.46 2.71 3.77
C SER A 158 11.51 2.53 2.69
N ILE A 159 11.37 3.22 1.57
CA ILE A 159 12.35 3.24 0.47
C ILE A 159 13.68 3.81 0.97
N GLY A 160 13.64 4.96 1.65
CA GLY A 160 14.86 5.57 2.21
C GLY A 160 15.61 4.68 3.21
N LYS A 161 14.88 3.87 4.00
CA LYS A 161 15.49 2.87 4.89
C LYS A 161 16.14 1.71 4.13
N LYS A 162 15.54 1.25 3.01
CA LYS A 162 16.11 0.21 2.16
C LYS A 162 17.44 0.69 1.56
N ILE A 163 17.43 1.88 0.93
CA ILE A 163 18.64 2.51 0.38
C ILE A 163 19.74 2.60 1.43
N SER A 164 19.41 3.05 2.65
CA SER A 164 20.40 3.18 3.73
C SER A 164 20.97 1.84 4.24
N LYS A 165 20.18 0.75 4.15
CA LYS A 165 20.63 -0.59 4.56
C LYS A 165 21.48 -1.29 3.51
N GLU A 166 21.28 -0.99 2.25
CA GLU A 166 22.06 -1.55 1.14
C GLU A 166 23.46 -0.96 1.05
N ARG A 167 23.70 0.19 1.69
CA ARG A 167 25.01 0.87 1.77
C ARG A 167 26.17 0.00 2.24
N PRO A 168 26.08 -0.71 3.39
CA PRO A 168 27.24 -1.46 3.93
C PRO A 168 27.63 -2.64 3.07
N LEU A 169 26.67 -3.25 2.36
CA LEU A 169 26.92 -4.42 1.53
C LEU A 169 27.68 -4.05 0.23
N ARG A 170 27.44 -2.87 -0.33
CA ARG A 170 28.14 -2.42 -1.55
C ARG A 170 29.49 -1.76 -1.26
N SER A 171 29.65 -1.05 -0.15
CA SER A 171 30.95 -0.49 0.25
C SER A 171 31.97 -1.56 0.67
N GLY A 172 31.52 -2.79 0.98
CA GLY A 172 32.38 -3.94 1.26
C GLY A 172 32.62 -4.84 0.04
N GLN A 173 31.98 -4.61 -1.09
CA GLN A 173 32.34 -5.23 -2.36
C GLN A 173 33.52 -4.47 -2.96
N VAL A 174 34.72 -4.78 -2.47
CA VAL A 174 35.96 -4.47 -3.18
C VAL A 174 35.81 -5.09 -4.57
N SER A 175 35.88 -4.29 -5.61
CA SER A 175 35.84 -4.78 -6.98
C SER A 175 36.94 -5.81 -7.15
N LEU A 176 36.65 -6.97 -7.71
CA LEU A 176 37.66 -7.97 -8.04
C LEU A 176 38.78 -7.38 -8.92
N SER A 177 38.50 -6.29 -9.66
CA SER A 177 39.48 -5.50 -10.40
C SER A 177 40.53 -4.81 -9.49
N ASP A 178 40.19 -4.54 -8.22
CA ASP A 178 41.15 -3.92 -7.30
C ASP A 178 42.16 -4.94 -6.74
N PHE A 179 41.87 -6.25 -6.86
CA PHE A 179 42.79 -7.31 -6.49
C PHE A 179 43.84 -7.59 -7.58
N ASP A 180 43.55 -7.34 -8.84
CA ASP A 180 44.48 -7.55 -9.95
C ASP A 180 45.64 -6.52 -9.95
N TYR A 181 45.45 -5.36 -9.32
CA TYR A 181 46.49 -4.32 -9.18
C TYR A 181 47.51 -4.57 -8.07
N LEU A 182 47.20 -5.43 -7.11
CA LEU A 182 48.11 -5.74 -5.98
C LEU A 182 48.94 -7.01 -6.19
N GLY A 183 48.68 -7.77 -7.29
CA GLY A 183 49.33 -9.03 -7.58
C GLY A 183 50.51 -8.99 -8.57
N GLY A 184 50.86 -7.85 -9.11
CA GLY A 184 51.80 -7.76 -10.20
C GLY A 184 53.07 -6.96 -9.87
N ASN A 185 53.89 -7.37 -8.91
CA ASN A 185 55.34 -7.06 -8.94
C ASN A 185 56.06 -7.72 -7.78
N ASN A 186 56.29 -9.04 -7.87
CA ASN A 186 57.38 -9.72 -7.18
C ASN A 186 58.07 -10.64 -8.18
N SER A 187 58.78 -10.08 -9.16
CA SER A 187 59.84 -10.75 -9.85
C SER A 187 61.10 -10.62 -8.96
N ILE A 188 61.34 -11.61 -8.13
CA ILE A 188 62.63 -11.83 -7.48
C ILE A 188 63.56 -12.30 -8.57
N GLY A 189 64.50 -11.42 -8.96
CA GLY A 189 65.66 -11.80 -9.74
C GLY A 189 66.65 -12.59 -8.85
N ILE A 190 67.05 -13.75 -9.38
CA ILE A 190 68.28 -14.45 -9.00
C ILE A 190 69.28 -14.27 -10.12
#